data_f8e9fba62a23adf7d7a4b871ca4c714e
#
_entry.id   f8e9fba62a23adf7d7a4b871ca4c714e
#
_cell.length_a   1.000
_cell.length_b   1.000
_cell.length_c   1.000
_cell.angle_alpha   90.00
_cell.angle_beta   90.00
_cell.angle_gamma   90.00
#
_symmetry.space_group_name_H-M   'P 1'
#
loop_
_entity.id
_entity.type
_entity.pdbx_description
1 polymer ?
#
loop_
_entity_poly.entity_id
_entity_poly.type
_entity_poly.pdbx_seq_one_letter_code
_entity_poly.pdbx_strand_id
1 'polypeptide(L)'
;MHKQYYIEKEKVDRLVARKNQKTQLYNGIYDRYEYPVLTREFAPVHWRYDLDEKTNPNFQERLGINAVMNSGAIKLNGKYYLVVRVEGNDRKSFFAVAESDNGIDGFHFWDYPVVLPDTCPEETNVYDMRLTQHEDGWIYGVFCSESKDPDNSDLSAAVAEAGIVRTKDLKTWERLDNLKTLQSPQQRNVCLHPEFSLFPSARKEWEMSPM
;
A
#
# COMPACT_ATOMS: atom_id res chain seq x y z
N MET A 1 6.53 28.14 9.70
CA MET A 1 6.38 27.25 8.53
C MET A 1 7.24 27.81 7.42
N HIS A 2 8.05 26.97 6.77
CA HIS A 2 9.00 27.38 5.74
C HIS A 2 8.29 27.91 4.48
N LYS A 3 8.79 29.00 3.88
CA LYS A 3 8.19 29.58 2.67
C LYS A 3 8.12 28.60 1.49
N GLN A 4 9.13 27.73 1.38
CA GLN A 4 9.21 26.72 0.33
C GLN A 4 8.09 25.67 0.41
N TYR A 5 7.50 25.47 1.59
CA TYR A 5 6.35 24.59 1.76
C TYR A 5 5.18 24.92 0.82
N TYR A 6 4.87 26.21 0.67
CA TYR A 6 3.74 26.63 -0.17
C TYR A 6 4.01 26.35 -1.65
N ILE A 7 5.26 26.46 -2.08
CA ILE A 7 5.67 26.17 -3.45
C ILE A 7 5.53 24.66 -3.73
N GLU A 8 6.03 23.83 -2.82
CA GLU A 8 5.92 22.37 -2.98
C GLU A 8 4.46 21.89 -2.87
N LYS A 9 3.68 22.48 -1.95
CA LYS A 9 2.26 22.17 -1.83
C LYS A 9 1.50 22.51 -3.11
N GLU A 10 1.75 23.66 -3.73
CA GLU A 10 1.12 24.05 -4.99
C GLU A 10 1.45 23.07 -6.13
N LYS A 11 2.65 22.48 -6.15
CA LYS A 11 2.99 21.42 -7.12
C LYS A 11 2.13 20.19 -6.91
N VAL A 12 1.97 19.74 -5.67
CA VAL A 12 1.09 18.60 -5.32
C VAL A 12 -0.36 18.91 -5.71
N ASP A 13 -0.87 20.07 -5.34
CA ASP A 13 -2.25 20.50 -5.65
C ASP A 13 -2.53 20.49 -7.17
N ARG A 14 -1.55 20.95 -7.99
CA ARG A 14 -1.65 20.91 -9.45
C ARG A 14 -1.68 19.49 -10.00
N LEU A 15 -0.91 18.57 -9.41
CA LEU A 15 -0.94 17.16 -9.79
C LEU A 15 -2.29 16.51 -9.45
N VAL A 16 -2.83 16.77 -8.27
CA VAL A 16 -4.15 16.29 -7.84
C VAL A 16 -5.27 16.84 -8.75
N ALA A 17 -5.18 18.11 -9.14
CA ALA A 17 -6.19 18.75 -9.99
C ALA A 17 -6.10 18.32 -11.48
N ARG A 18 -5.00 17.66 -11.89
CA ARG A 18 -4.77 17.26 -13.29
C ARG A 18 -5.80 16.22 -13.72
N LYS A 19 -6.51 16.54 -14.81
CA LYS A 19 -7.44 15.58 -15.42
C LYS A 19 -6.68 14.52 -16.19
N ASN A 20 -7.19 13.30 -16.11
CA ASN A 20 -6.58 12.14 -16.75
C ASN A 20 -7.48 11.63 -17.88
N GLN A 21 -7.02 11.77 -19.10
CA GLN A 21 -7.80 11.41 -20.26
C GLN A 21 -7.50 9.98 -20.71
N LYS A 22 -8.55 9.33 -21.24
CA LYS A 22 -8.43 8.01 -21.83
C LYS A 22 -7.60 8.09 -23.11
N THR A 23 -6.62 7.21 -23.24
CA THR A 23 -5.84 7.09 -24.48
C THR A 23 -6.61 6.27 -25.53
N GLN A 24 -6.15 6.32 -26.78
CA GLN A 24 -6.68 5.47 -27.85
C GLN A 24 -6.22 4.01 -27.76
N LEU A 25 -5.26 3.71 -26.87
CA LEU A 25 -4.75 2.35 -26.66
C LEU A 25 -5.78 1.52 -25.88
N TYR A 26 -6.43 0.61 -26.61
CA TYR A 26 -7.41 -0.30 -26.05
C TYR A 26 -7.10 -1.74 -26.50
N ASN A 27 -7.06 -2.67 -25.55
CA ASN A 27 -6.74 -4.07 -25.83
C ASN A 27 -7.95 -5.01 -25.81
N GLY A 28 -9.17 -4.47 -25.76
CA GLY A 28 -10.41 -5.24 -25.69
C GLY A 28 -10.84 -5.60 -24.27
N ILE A 29 -10.01 -5.35 -23.24
CA ILE A 29 -10.24 -5.76 -21.85
C ILE A 29 -10.29 -4.55 -20.91
N TYR A 30 -9.35 -3.61 -21.03
CA TYR A 30 -9.25 -2.45 -20.15
C TYR A 30 -8.86 -1.18 -20.92
N ASP A 31 -9.26 -0.05 -20.36
CA ASP A 31 -8.90 1.27 -20.84
C ASP A 31 -7.55 1.69 -20.24
N ARG A 32 -6.78 2.43 -21.01
CA ARG A 32 -5.57 3.10 -20.54
C ARG A 32 -5.77 4.60 -20.47
N TYR A 33 -5.15 5.20 -19.49
CA TYR A 33 -5.18 6.64 -19.28
C TYR A 33 -3.79 7.22 -19.50
N GLU A 34 -3.75 8.53 -19.72
CA GLU A 34 -2.55 9.26 -20.14
C GLU A 34 -1.47 9.30 -19.06
N TYR A 35 -1.91 9.42 -17.79
CA TYR A 35 -1.01 9.54 -16.65
C TYR A 35 -1.26 8.44 -15.62
N PRO A 36 -0.21 8.00 -14.88
CA PRO A 36 -0.43 7.21 -13.68
C PRO A 36 -1.21 8.04 -12.66
N VAL A 37 -2.10 7.38 -11.92
CA VAL A 37 -3.01 8.05 -10.95
C VAL A 37 -2.25 8.61 -9.75
N LEU A 38 -1.13 8.02 -9.39
CA LEU A 38 -0.23 8.46 -8.32
C LEU A 38 1.23 8.24 -8.75
N THR A 39 2.07 9.18 -8.35
CA THR A 39 3.52 9.07 -8.41
C THR A 39 4.10 9.60 -7.10
N ARG A 40 5.41 9.46 -6.88
CA ARG A 40 6.06 9.95 -5.66
C ARG A 40 5.86 11.46 -5.41
N GLU A 41 5.63 12.22 -6.47
CA GLU A 41 5.43 13.67 -6.41
C GLU A 41 4.09 14.06 -5.77
N PHE A 42 3.12 13.12 -5.66
CA PHE A 42 1.85 13.32 -4.95
C PHE A 42 2.00 13.22 -3.43
N ALA A 43 3.14 12.72 -2.93
CA ALA A 43 3.34 12.55 -1.50
C ALA A 43 3.22 13.87 -0.75
N PRO A 44 2.50 13.91 0.39
CA PRO A 44 2.36 15.11 1.20
C PRO A 44 3.72 15.72 1.55
N VAL A 45 3.83 17.05 1.45
CA VAL A 45 5.09 17.75 1.65
C VAL A 45 5.67 17.49 3.05
N HIS A 46 4.79 17.41 4.06
CA HIS A 46 5.20 17.19 5.45
C HIS A 46 5.72 15.77 5.74
N TRP A 47 5.52 14.80 4.83
CA TRP A 47 6.19 13.50 4.96
C TRP A 47 7.67 13.58 4.60
N ARG A 48 7.99 14.43 3.63
CA ARG A 48 9.32 14.53 3.03
C ARG A 48 10.21 15.55 3.71
N TYR A 49 9.62 16.63 4.24
CA TYR A 49 10.33 17.78 4.77
C TYR A 49 9.96 18.07 6.21
N ASP A 50 10.93 18.47 7.01
CA ASP A 50 10.66 19.20 8.23
C ASP A 50 10.28 20.64 7.85
N LEU A 51 9.09 21.04 8.28
CA LEU A 51 8.49 22.32 7.91
C LEU A 51 8.90 23.48 8.83
N ASP A 52 9.69 23.20 9.87
CA ASP A 52 10.22 24.26 10.76
C ASP A 52 11.49 24.85 10.17
N GLU A 53 11.44 26.15 9.89
CA GLU A 53 12.57 26.90 9.35
C GLU A 53 13.79 26.93 10.30
N LYS A 54 13.57 26.74 11.62
CA LYS A 54 14.65 26.71 12.61
C LYS A 54 15.45 25.41 12.54
N THR A 55 14.80 24.29 12.30
CA THR A 55 15.41 22.95 12.24
C THR A 55 15.78 22.54 10.82
N ASN A 56 15.19 23.17 9.81
CA ASN A 56 15.46 22.92 8.38
C ASN A 56 15.58 24.23 7.57
N PRO A 57 16.56 25.10 7.86
CA PRO A 57 16.65 26.44 7.24
C PRO A 57 16.85 26.40 5.72
N ASN A 58 17.42 25.31 5.19
CA ASN A 58 17.66 25.12 3.75
C ASN A 58 16.56 24.31 3.06
N PHE A 59 15.48 23.96 3.76
CA PHE A 59 14.38 23.14 3.26
C PHE A 59 14.87 21.86 2.58
N GLN A 60 15.77 21.15 3.23
CA GLN A 60 16.28 19.88 2.74
C GLN A 60 15.27 18.76 2.99
N GLU A 61 15.15 17.87 2.02
CA GLU A 61 14.31 16.68 2.14
C GLU A 61 14.92 15.69 3.16
N ARG A 62 14.12 15.26 4.14
CA ARG A 62 14.56 14.33 5.18
C ARG A 62 14.23 12.88 4.84
N LEU A 63 13.02 12.65 4.34
CA LEU A 63 12.58 11.34 3.88
C LEU A 63 12.50 11.36 2.36
N GLY A 64 13.49 10.78 1.71
CA GLY A 64 13.46 10.59 0.27
C GLY A 64 12.47 9.48 -0.09
N ILE A 65 11.46 9.81 -0.88
CA ILE A 65 10.53 8.83 -1.46
C ILE A 65 11.07 8.43 -2.83
N ASN A 66 11.41 7.14 -2.97
CA ASN A 66 11.91 6.57 -4.21
C ASN A 66 10.76 6.32 -5.20
N ALA A 67 9.72 5.62 -4.73
CA ALA A 67 8.63 5.20 -5.60
C ALA A 67 7.30 5.04 -4.85
N VAL A 68 6.22 5.08 -5.63
CA VAL A 68 4.85 4.77 -5.22
C VAL A 68 4.33 3.71 -6.18
N MET A 69 3.92 2.56 -5.68
CA MET A 69 3.61 1.41 -6.54
C MET A 69 2.70 0.37 -5.88
N ASN A 70 2.29 -0.64 -6.64
CA ASN A 70 1.67 -1.89 -6.20
C ASN A 70 0.54 -1.70 -5.17
N SER A 71 -0.44 -0.89 -5.52
CA SER A 71 -1.55 -0.55 -4.63
C SER A 71 -2.62 -1.62 -4.59
N GLY A 72 -3.14 -1.92 -3.41
CA GLY A 72 -4.46 -2.53 -3.25
C GLY A 72 -5.54 -1.49 -3.52
N ALA A 73 -6.57 -1.85 -4.28
CA ALA A 73 -7.66 -0.95 -4.64
C ALA A 73 -9.00 -1.45 -4.12
N ILE A 74 -9.86 -0.53 -3.68
CA ILE A 74 -11.22 -0.85 -3.24
C ILE A 74 -12.15 0.34 -3.50
N LYS A 75 -13.43 0.06 -3.77
CA LYS A 75 -14.48 1.07 -3.87
C LYS A 75 -15.39 0.98 -2.65
N LEU A 76 -15.48 2.06 -1.88
CA LEU A 76 -16.31 2.15 -0.68
C LEU A 76 -17.15 3.43 -0.73
N ASN A 77 -18.44 3.32 -0.43
CA ASN A 77 -19.35 4.47 -0.31
C ASN A 77 -19.27 5.45 -1.49
N GLY A 78 -19.11 4.93 -2.69
CA GLY A 78 -19.03 5.73 -3.93
C GLY A 78 -17.65 6.28 -4.28
N LYS A 79 -16.68 6.23 -3.38
CA LYS A 79 -15.29 6.66 -3.59
C LYS A 79 -14.36 5.49 -3.89
N TYR A 80 -13.24 5.78 -4.50
CA TYR A 80 -12.17 4.82 -4.80
C TYR A 80 -10.98 5.07 -3.89
N TYR A 81 -10.48 3.99 -3.29
CA TYR A 81 -9.35 4.03 -2.37
C TYR A 81 -8.23 3.13 -2.85
N LEU A 82 -7.02 3.59 -2.65
CA LEU A 82 -5.81 2.83 -2.87
C LEU A 82 -5.05 2.73 -1.54
N VAL A 83 -4.66 1.53 -1.15
CA VAL A 83 -3.63 1.33 -0.13
C VAL A 83 -2.31 1.13 -0.86
N VAL A 84 -1.51 2.16 -0.85
CA VAL A 84 -0.37 2.33 -1.73
C VAL A 84 0.90 1.90 -1.00
N ARG A 85 1.77 1.13 -1.67
CA ARG A 85 3.15 0.97 -1.24
C ARG A 85 3.92 2.25 -1.54
N VAL A 86 4.46 2.87 -0.51
CA VAL A 86 5.40 3.99 -0.61
C VAL A 86 6.77 3.48 -0.21
N GLU A 87 7.74 3.53 -1.12
CA GLU A 87 9.10 3.06 -0.89
C GLU A 87 10.04 4.25 -0.68
N GLY A 88 10.81 4.21 0.41
CA GLY A 88 11.87 5.16 0.68
C GLY A 88 13.14 4.89 -0.12
N ASN A 89 14.07 5.85 -0.11
CA ASN A 89 15.40 5.71 -0.74
C ASN A 89 16.24 4.60 -0.08
N ASP A 90 15.90 4.22 1.15
CA ASP A 90 16.49 3.09 1.89
C ASP A 90 15.92 1.73 1.47
N ARG A 91 15.01 1.69 0.48
CA ARG A 91 14.31 0.51 -0.02
C ARG A 91 13.33 -0.12 0.98
N LYS A 92 13.05 0.55 2.10
CA LYS A 92 11.98 0.17 3.02
C LYS A 92 10.67 0.80 2.58
N SER A 93 9.58 0.11 2.89
CA SER A 93 8.26 0.52 2.46
C SER A 93 7.32 0.70 3.65
N PHE A 94 6.35 1.57 3.45
CA PHE A 94 5.18 1.71 4.32
C PHE A 94 3.92 1.82 3.45
N PHE A 95 2.76 1.68 4.07
CA PHE A 95 1.49 1.86 3.38
C PHE A 95 0.90 3.24 3.63
N ALA A 96 0.21 3.75 2.63
CA ALA A 96 -0.52 5.00 2.72
C ALA A 96 -1.84 4.88 1.95
N VAL A 97 -2.87 5.56 2.45
CA VAL A 97 -4.17 5.59 1.77
C VAL A 97 -4.23 6.81 0.86
N ALA A 98 -4.69 6.60 -0.36
CA ALA A 98 -5.10 7.67 -1.26
C ALA A 98 -6.55 7.46 -1.72
N GLU A 99 -7.28 8.55 -1.95
CA GLU A 99 -8.67 8.50 -2.37
C GLU A 99 -8.94 9.34 -3.60
N SER A 100 -10.00 8.96 -4.34
CA SER A 100 -10.52 9.67 -5.50
C SER A 100 -12.03 9.47 -5.61
N ASP A 101 -12.75 10.47 -6.11
CA ASP A 101 -14.19 10.38 -6.32
C ASP A 101 -14.57 9.54 -7.56
N ASN A 102 -13.66 9.39 -8.54
CA ASN A 102 -13.98 8.74 -9.82
C ASN A 102 -13.05 7.56 -10.17
N GLY A 103 -11.94 7.37 -9.44
CA GLY A 103 -10.97 6.30 -9.69
C GLY A 103 -10.08 6.51 -10.92
N ILE A 104 -10.14 7.67 -11.56
CA ILE A 104 -9.41 8.00 -12.79
C ILE A 104 -8.42 9.14 -12.55
N ASP A 105 -8.86 10.19 -11.86
CA ASP A 105 -8.07 11.35 -11.50
C ASP A 105 -8.45 11.86 -10.10
N GLY A 106 -7.83 12.95 -9.66
CA GLY A 106 -8.12 13.56 -8.36
C GLY A 106 -7.66 12.73 -7.17
N PHE A 107 -6.82 11.72 -7.39
CA PHE A 107 -6.25 10.97 -6.28
C PHE A 107 -5.36 11.87 -5.44
N HIS A 108 -5.56 11.80 -4.12
CA HIS A 108 -4.72 12.46 -3.14
C HIS A 108 -4.50 11.56 -1.94
N PHE A 109 -3.31 11.62 -1.35
CA PHE A 109 -3.00 10.89 -0.13
C PHE A 109 -3.73 11.50 1.07
N TRP A 110 -4.08 10.66 2.03
CA TRP A 110 -4.43 11.12 3.37
C TRP A 110 -3.20 11.72 4.07
N ASP A 111 -3.43 12.51 5.10
CA ASP A 111 -2.35 13.24 5.77
C ASP A 111 -1.31 12.35 6.45
N TYR A 112 -1.69 11.15 6.86
CA TYR A 112 -0.83 10.23 7.62
C TYR A 112 -0.73 8.87 6.95
N PRO A 113 0.45 8.24 7.01
CA PRO A 113 0.64 6.85 6.62
C PRO A 113 -0.24 5.88 7.43
N VAL A 114 -0.44 4.69 6.91
CA VAL A 114 -1.06 3.59 7.65
C VAL A 114 -0.09 3.13 8.73
N VAL A 115 -0.57 3.09 9.96
CA VAL A 115 0.16 2.51 11.08
C VAL A 115 -0.38 1.11 11.31
N LEU A 116 0.43 0.09 11.00
CA LEU A 116 0.10 -1.29 11.30
C LEU A 116 0.58 -1.63 12.70
N PRO A 117 -0.19 -2.41 13.47
CA PRO A 117 0.32 -2.98 14.71
C PRO A 117 1.55 -3.86 14.45
N ASP A 118 2.54 -3.77 15.31
CA ASP A 118 3.72 -4.62 15.25
C ASP A 118 3.34 -6.07 15.48
N THR A 119 3.96 -6.96 14.70
CA THR A 119 3.70 -8.40 14.81
C THR A 119 4.88 -9.18 15.33
N CYS A 120 6.06 -8.84 14.89
CA CYS A 120 7.28 -9.44 15.40
C CYS A 120 8.44 -8.44 15.27
N PRO A 121 9.42 -8.51 16.21
CA PRO A 121 10.60 -7.64 16.15
C PRO A 121 11.48 -7.86 14.93
N GLU A 122 11.35 -9.02 14.27
CA GLU A 122 12.15 -9.40 13.11
C GLU A 122 11.59 -8.85 11.78
N GLU A 123 10.36 -8.33 11.76
CA GLU A 123 9.79 -7.76 10.53
C GLU A 123 10.58 -6.52 10.08
N THR A 124 11.23 -6.62 8.94
CA THR A 124 12.13 -5.58 8.43
C THR A 124 11.53 -4.76 7.31
N ASN A 125 10.46 -5.26 6.64
CA ASN A 125 9.80 -4.56 5.56
C ASN A 125 8.38 -5.11 5.33
N VAL A 126 7.46 -4.23 4.89
CA VAL A 126 6.09 -4.59 4.51
C VAL A 126 5.76 -3.95 3.18
N TYR A 127 5.15 -4.72 2.25
CA TYR A 127 4.85 -4.20 0.92
C TYR A 127 3.76 -4.96 0.18
N ASP A 128 3.23 -4.36 -0.87
CA ASP A 128 2.35 -4.95 -1.87
C ASP A 128 1.01 -5.46 -1.32
N MET A 129 0.33 -4.64 -0.52
CA MET A 129 -0.99 -4.98 0.02
C MET A 129 -2.03 -5.16 -1.07
N ARG A 130 -2.85 -6.20 -0.96
CA ARG A 130 -4.06 -6.46 -1.74
C ARG A 130 -5.27 -6.44 -0.83
N LEU A 131 -6.34 -5.80 -1.28
CA LEU A 131 -7.55 -5.61 -0.47
C LEU A 131 -8.67 -6.51 -0.97
N THR A 132 -9.39 -7.11 -0.03
CA THR A 132 -10.59 -7.91 -0.30
C THR A 132 -11.68 -7.53 0.70
N GLN A 133 -12.82 -7.07 0.20
CA GLN A 133 -14.00 -6.88 1.04
C GLN A 133 -14.71 -8.23 1.24
N HIS A 134 -15.05 -8.54 2.47
CA HIS A 134 -15.67 -9.80 2.86
C HIS A 134 -17.10 -9.57 3.37
N GLU A 135 -17.93 -10.62 3.33
CA GLU A 135 -19.35 -10.58 3.73
C GLU A 135 -19.56 -10.29 5.23
N ASP A 136 -18.55 -10.53 6.08
CA ASP A 136 -18.58 -10.20 7.51
C ASP A 136 -18.45 -8.69 7.80
N GLY A 137 -18.35 -7.88 6.74
CA GLY A 137 -18.25 -6.43 6.81
C GLY A 137 -16.84 -5.91 7.07
N TRP A 138 -15.82 -6.79 7.07
CA TRP A 138 -14.42 -6.39 7.12
C TRP A 138 -13.81 -6.26 5.72
N ILE A 139 -12.79 -5.44 5.64
CA ILE A 139 -11.87 -5.34 4.52
C ILE A 139 -10.58 -5.98 4.98
N TYR A 140 -10.14 -7.02 4.31
CA TYR A 140 -8.89 -7.72 4.58
C TYR A 140 -7.80 -7.21 3.65
N GLY A 141 -6.64 -6.93 4.22
CA GLY A 141 -5.43 -6.60 3.48
C GLY A 141 -4.40 -7.69 3.62
N VAL A 142 -3.97 -8.30 2.54
CA VAL A 142 -2.86 -9.27 2.53
C VAL A 142 -1.67 -8.62 1.86
N PHE A 143 -0.51 -8.76 2.47
CA PHE A 143 0.72 -8.11 2.02
C PHE A 143 1.94 -8.99 2.28
N CYS A 144 3.06 -8.62 1.71
CA CYS A 144 4.33 -9.27 2.02
C CYS A 144 4.88 -8.70 3.34
N SER A 145 5.07 -9.57 4.31
CA SER A 145 5.81 -9.33 5.55
C SER A 145 7.18 -9.98 5.40
N GLU A 146 8.22 -9.18 5.44
CA GLU A 146 9.59 -9.63 5.19
C GLU A 146 10.44 -9.49 6.44
N SER A 147 11.21 -10.53 6.75
CA SER A 147 12.22 -10.55 7.79
C SER A 147 13.56 -11.01 7.25
N LYS A 148 14.64 -10.85 8.02
CA LYS A 148 15.93 -11.44 7.67
C LYS A 148 15.85 -12.95 7.72
N ASP A 149 16.57 -13.60 6.81
CA ASP A 149 16.76 -15.04 6.84
C ASP A 149 17.80 -15.38 7.94
N PRO A 150 17.40 -16.02 9.05
CA PRO A 150 18.31 -16.31 10.14
C PRO A 150 19.37 -17.39 9.78
N ASP A 151 19.08 -18.20 8.77
CA ASP A 151 19.94 -19.31 8.34
C ASP A 151 20.91 -18.89 7.22
N ASN A 152 20.90 -17.61 6.83
CA ASN A 152 21.72 -17.11 5.74
C ASN A 152 22.70 -16.02 6.22
N SER A 153 23.99 -16.19 5.93
CA SER A 153 25.01 -15.20 6.27
C SER A 153 24.98 -13.93 5.42
N ASP A 154 24.30 -13.97 4.27
CA ASP A 154 24.08 -12.78 3.44
C ASP A 154 23.05 -11.87 4.12
N LEU A 155 23.49 -10.68 4.52
CA LEU A 155 22.65 -9.70 5.20
C LEU A 155 21.50 -9.16 4.34
N SER A 156 21.54 -9.37 3.04
CA SER A 156 20.47 -9.03 2.10
C SER A 156 19.44 -10.14 1.91
N ALA A 157 19.74 -11.36 2.38
CA ALA A 157 18.81 -12.48 2.29
C ALA A 157 17.60 -12.25 3.22
N ALA A 158 16.42 -12.49 2.68
CA ALA A 158 15.17 -12.28 3.37
C ALA A 158 14.20 -13.44 3.13
N VAL A 159 13.45 -13.77 4.17
CA VAL A 159 12.27 -14.63 4.11
C VAL A 159 11.02 -13.75 4.08
N ALA A 160 9.98 -14.20 3.41
CA ALA A 160 8.76 -13.45 3.27
C ALA A 160 7.54 -14.33 3.56
N GLU A 161 6.65 -13.82 4.39
CA GLU A 161 5.38 -14.45 4.72
C GLU A 161 4.22 -13.58 4.24
N ALA A 162 3.05 -14.17 4.11
CA ALA A 162 1.83 -13.40 3.82
C ALA A 162 1.29 -12.80 5.12
N GLY A 163 1.60 -11.53 5.36
CA GLY A 163 0.99 -10.75 6.43
C GLY A 163 -0.48 -10.48 6.12
N ILE A 164 -1.33 -10.50 7.13
CA ILE A 164 -2.75 -10.18 7.00
C ILE A 164 -3.21 -9.19 8.06
N VAL A 165 -4.00 -8.23 7.63
CA VAL A 165 -4.68 -7.23 8.47
C VAL A 165 -6.14 -7.14 8.09
N ARG A 166 -6.95 -6.53 8.96
CA ARG A 166 -8.32 -6.16 8.62
C ARG A 166 -8.66 -4.76 9.11
N THR A 167 -9.63 -4.14 8.45
CA THR A 167 -10.12 -2.82 8.78
C THR A 167 -11.59 -2.66 8.38
N LYS A 168 -12.27 -1.66 8.92
CA LYS A 168 -13.62 -1.24 8.48
C LYS A 168 -13.62 0.12 7.82
N ASP A 169 -12.55 0.90 7.99
CA ASP A 169 -12.51 2.32 7.66
C ASP A 169 -11.21 2.77 6.96
N LEU A 170 -10.28 1.84 6.70
CA LEU A 170 -8.93 2.07 6.18
C LEU A 170 -8.05 2.96 7.09
N LYS A 171 -8.51 3.29 8.30
CA LYS A 171 -7.79 4.11 9.29
C LYS A 171 -7.27 3.28 10.44
N THR A 172 -8.16 2.45 11.00
CA THR A 172 -7.84 1.56 12.11
C THR A 172 -7.63 0.16 11.58
N TRP A 173 -6.49 -0.42 11.89
CA TRP A 173 -6.09 -1.72 11.38
C TRP A 173 -5.85 -2.69 12.52
N GLU A 174 -6.38 -3.90 12.38
CA GLU A 174 -6.09 -5.04 13.25
C GLU A 174 -5.15 -5.99 12.50
N ARG A 175 -4.03 -6.33 13.13
CA ARG A 175 -3.12 -7.35 12.61
C ARG A 175 -3.60 -8.73 13.04
N LEU A 176 -3.59 -9.67 12.10
CA LEU A 176 -3.85 -11.09 12.34
C LEU A 176 -2.55 -11.88 12.16
N ASP A 177 -2.56 -13.15 12.58
CA ASP A 177 -1.42 -14.04 12.36
C ASP A 177 -1.14 -14.21 10.87
N ASN A 178 0.14 -14.24 10.50
CA ASN A 178 0.54 -14.42 9.12
C ASN A 178 0.00 -15.74 8.55
N LEU A 179 -0.44 -15.69 7.29
CA LEU A 179 -0.92 -16.87 6.59
C LEU A 179 0.27 -17.76 6.24
N LYS A 180 0.21 -19.02 6.69
CA LYS A 180 1.27 -20.02 6.47
C LYS A 180 0.69 -21.24 5.79
N THR A 181 1.40 -21.76 4.80
CA THR A 181 1.08 -23.05 4.19
C THR A 181 2.20 -24.03 4.47
N LEU A 182 1.83 -25.30 4.65
CA LEU A 182 2.81 -26.37 4.95
C LEU A 182 3.82 -26.58 3.81
N GLN A 183 3.37 -26.39 2.57
CA GLN A 183 4.20 -26.68 1.38
C GLN A 183 4.97 -25.46 0.85
N SER A 184 4.55 -24.27 1.22
CA SER A 184 5.18 -23.03 0.77
C SER A 184 5.13 -22.00 1.89
N PRO A 185 6.07 -22.05 2.84
CA PRO A 185 6.11 -21.12 3.98
C PRO A 185 6.42 -19.69 3.53
N GLN A 186 7.12 -19.50 2.42
CA GLN A 186 7.39 -18.18 1.86
C GLN A 186 6.31 -17.78 0.86
N GLN A 187 5.66 -16.64 1.13
CA GLN A 187 4.54 -16.13 0.35
C GLN A 187 4.74 -14.63 0.07
N ARG A 188 4.71 -14.22 -1.20
CA ARG A 188 4.92 -12.80 -1.55
C ARG A 188 3.70 -12.11 -2.17
N ASN A 189 2.91 -12.77 -2.98
CA ASN A 189 1.83 -12.15 -3.75
C ASN A 189 0.50 -12.85 -3.53
N VAL A 190 0.09 -12.98 -2.28
CA VAL A 190 -1.18 -13.63 -1.92
C VAL A 190 -2.33 -12.66 -2.12
N CYS A 191 -3.43 -13.17 -2.67
CA CYS A 191 -4.72 -12.50 -2.72
C CYS A 191 -5.77 -13.40 -2.10
N LEU A 192 -6.69 -12.84 -1.32
CA LEU A 192 -7.83 -13.57 -0.82
C LEU A 192 -8.96 -13.55 -1.85
N HIS A 193 -9.65 -14.67 -1.98
CA HIS A 193 -10.94 -14.71 -2.68
C HIS A 193 -11.99 -14.01 -1.82
N PRO A 194 -12.95 -13.24 -2.36
CA PRO A 194 -13.96 -12.55 -1.57
C PRO A 194 -14.85 -13.47 -0.74
N GLU A 195 -14.98 -14.73 -1.14
CA GLU A 195 -15.76 -15.76 -0.44
C GLU A 195 -14.89 -16.71 0.42
N PHE A 196 -13.71 -16.25 0.87
CA PHE A 196 -12.88 -17.06 1.75
C PHE A 196 -13.56 -17.25 3.13
N SER A 197 -13.24 -18.34 3.85
CA SER A 197 -13.71 -18.57 5.20
C SER A 197 -12.56 -18.49 6.19
N LEU A 198 -12.69 -17.65 7.21
CA LEU A 198 -11.73 -17.53 8.32
C LEU A 198 -11.87 -18.67 9.34
N PHE A 199 -13.02 -19.33 9.35
CA PHE A 199 -13.25 -20.44 10.25
C PHE A 199 -13.25 -21.73 9.41
N PRO A 200 -12.43 -22.72 9.75
CA PRO A 200 -12.60 -24.02 9.16
C PRO A 200 -13.97 -24.54 9.60
N SER A 201 -14.98 -24.37 8.75
CA SER A 201 -16.15 -25.24 8.81
C SER A 201 -15.59 -26.63 8.77
N ALA A 202 -15.84 -27.45 9.81
CA ALA A 202 -15.29 -28.76 9.99
C ALA A 202 -15.03 -29.47 8.65
N ARG A 203 -13.75 -29.58 8.29
CA ARG A 203 -13.19 -30.36 7.18
C ARG A 203 -13.98 -30.33 5.87
N LYS A 204 -13.66 -29.42 4.98
CA LYS A 204 -13.55 -29.73 3.56
C LYS A 204 -12.08 -29.61 3.18
N GLU A 205 -11.47 -30.74 2.93
CA GLU A 205 -10.15 -30.81 2.29
C GLU A 205 -10.23 -30.02 0.99
N TRP A 206 -9.32 -29.07 0.80
CA TRP A 206 -9.19 -28.37 -0.47
C TRP A 206 -8.57 -29.35 -1.47
N GLU A 207 -9.40 -30.03 -2.22
CA GLU A 207 -8.94 -30.66 -3.46
C GLU A 207 -8.59 -29.53 -4.44
N MET A 208 -7.30 -29.29 -4.58
CA MET A 208 -6.82 -28.53 -5.73
C MET A 208 -7.04 -29.38 -6.96
N SER A 209 -8.01 -29.01 -7.80
CA SER A 209 -8.11 -29.60 -9.12
C SER A 209 -6.85 -29.25 -9.91
N PRO A 210 -6.13 -30.26 -10.44
CA PRO A 210 -5.01 -29.99 -11.33
C PRO A 210 -5.54 -29.34 -12.62
N MET A 211 -4.97 -28.20 -12.99
CA MET A 211 -5.12 -27.66 -14.35
C MET A 211 -4.29 -28.47 -15.34
#